data_6db227acf8aefc7b0210b0ead8325ae6
#
_entry.id   6db227acf8aefc7b0210b0ead8325ae6
#
_cell.length_a   1.000
_cell.length_b   1.000
_cell.length_c   1.000
_cell.angle_alpha   90.00
_cell.angle_beta   90.00
_cell.angle_gamma   90.00
#
_symmetry.space_group_name_H-M   'P 1'
#
loop_
_entity.id
_entity.type
_entity.pdbx_description
1 polymer ?
#
loop_
_entity_poly.entity_id
_entity_poly.type
_entity_poly.pdbx_seq_one_letter_code
_entity_poly.pdbx_strand_id
1 'polypeptide(L)'
;LSDYRQPQDFDYFTVDMEKGAKGFGFSIRGGREYKMDLYVLRLAEDGPAIRNGRMRVGDQIIEINGESTRDMTHARAIELIKSGGRRVRLLLKRGTGQ
;
A
#
# COMPACT_ATOMS: atom_id res chain seq x y z
N LEU A 1 6.42 -33.93 -11.86
CA LEU A 1 7.39 -32.90 -12.07
C LEU A 1 6.82 -31.74 -12.83
N SER A 2 6.12 -32.05 -13.91
CA SER A 2 5.50 -31.01 -14.69
C SER A 2 4.47 -30.26 -13.86
N ASP A 3 3.95 -30.91 -12.82
CA ASP A 3 2.99 -30.26 -11.94
C ASP A 3 3.64 -29.47 -10.84
N TYR A 4 4.93 -29.61 -10.72
CA TYR A 4 5.62 -28.91 -9.67
C TYR A 4 5.59 -27.43 -9.96
N ARG A 5 5.22 -26.67 -8.96
CA ARG A 5 5.12 -25.22 -9.10
C ARG A 5 5.87 -24.57 -7.96
N GLN A 6 6.73 -23.63 -8.29
CA GLN A 6 7.41 -22.84 -7.28
C GLN A 6 6.38 -22.07 -6.46
N PRO A 7 6.53 -22.03 -5.15
CA PRO A 7 5.73 -21.11 -4.37
C PRO A 7 5.97 -19.70 -4.84
N GLN A 8 4.93 -18.91 -4.86
CA GLN A 8 5.10 -17.53 -5.20
C GLN A 8 5.78 -16.81 -4.06
N ASP A 9 6.85 -16.13 -4.37
CA ASP A 9 7.58 -15.36 -3.37
C ASP A 9 7.01 -13.95 -3.30
N PHE A 10 7.17 -13.35 -2.14
CA PHE A 10 6.73 -11.98 -1.91
C PHE A 10 7.85 -11.19 -1.26
N ASP A 11 7.95 -9.94 -1.64
CA ASP A 11 8.75 -8.97 -0.93
C ASP A 11 7.85 -8.15 -0.03
N TYR A 12 8.32 -7.93 1.18
CA TYR A 12 7.68 -7.00 2.11
C TYR A 12 8.65 -5.85 2.33
N PHE A 13 8.17 -4.65 2.21
CA PHE A 13 9.07 -3.50 2.35
C PHE A 13 8.29 -2.32 2.91
N THR A 14 9.00 -1.46 3.60
CA THR A 14 8.42 -0.30 4.27
C THR A 14 8.72 0.95 3.45
N VAL A 15 7.71 1.80 3.34
CA VAL A 15 7.85 3.09 2.68
C VAL A 15 7.43 4.17 3.66
N ASP A 16 8.31 5.15 3.88
CA ASP A 16 8.03 6.33 4.69
C ASP A 16 7.95 7.52 3.77
N MET A 17 6.91 8.33 3.93
CA MET A 17 6.73 9.50 3.07
C MET A 17 6.29 10.70 3.88
N GLU A 18 6.64 11.88 3.39
CA GLU A 18 6.11 13.13 3.92
C GLU A 18 5.10 13.69 2.94
N LYS A 19 4.05 14.29 3.49
CA LYS A 19 2.98 14.88 2.70
C LYS A 19 3.51 16.07 1.91
N GLY A 20 3.14 16.13 0.66
CA GLY A 20 3.41 17.29 -0.18
C GLY A 20 2.24 18.25 -0.17
N ALA A 21 2.28 19.23 -1.06
CA ALA A 21 1.24 20.26 -1.13
C ALA A 21 -0.14 19.66 -1.42
N LYS A 22 -0.18 18.55 -2.14
CA LYS A 22 -1.44 17.91 -2.54
C LYS A 22 -1.62 16.55 -1.88
N GLY A 23 -0.97 16.33 -0.73
CA GLY A 23 -1.07 15.07 0.00
C GLY A 23 0.08 14.13 -0.30
N PHE A 24 -0.14 12.84 -0.11
CA PHE A 24 0.92 11.84 -0.30
C PHE A 24 1.06 11.40 -1.76
N GLY A 25 0.07 11.67 -2.57
CA GLY A 25 0.17 11.35 -3.98
C GLY A 25 -0.13 9.89 -4.31
N PHE A 26 -0.95 9.22 -3.53
CA PHE A 26 -1.43 7.89 -3.90
C PHE A 26 -2.88 7.73 -3.49
N SER A 27 -3.55 6.81 -4.16
CA SER A 27 -4.90 6.40 -3.78
C SER A 27 -4.94 4.90 -3.61
N ILE A 28 -5.96 4.43 -2.91
CA ILE A 28 -6.08 3.03 -2.54
C ILE A 28 -7.40 2.47 -3.00
N ARG A 29 -7.44 1.14 -3.13
CA ARG A 29 -8.67 0.43 -3.45
C ARG A 29 -8.82 -0.73 -2.48
N GLY A 30 -10.06 -1.22 -2.34
CA GLY A 30 -10.35 -2.36 -1.51
C GLY A 30 -10.73 -1.98 -0.10
N GLY A 31 -10.69 -2.97 0.77
CA GLY A 31 -11.12 -2.84 2.15
C GLY A 31 -12.22 -3.84 2.48
N ARG A 32 -12.47 -4.02 3.78
CA ARG A 32 -13.42 -5.04 4.25
C ARG A 32 -14.81 -4.87 3.65
N GLU A 33 -15.29 -3.64 3.52
CA GLU A 33 -16.64 -3.40 2.97
C GLU A 33 -16.79 -3.86 1.52
N TYR A 34 -15.67 -4.03 0.82
CA TYR A 34 -15.66 -4.54 -0.54
C TYR A 34 -15.22 -6.00 -0.61
N LYS A 35 -15.00 -6.63 0.55
CA LYS A 35 -14.52 -8.02 0.64
C LYS A 35 -13.18 -8.18 -0.07
N MET A 36 -12.32 -7.17 0.05
CA MET A 36 -11.00 -7.14 -0.59
C MET A 36 -9.95 -6.69 0.40
N ASP A 37 -8.72 -7.11 0.16
CA ASP A 37 -7.58 -6.49 0.80
C ASP A 37 -7.39 -5.08 0.25
N LEU A 38 -6.47 -4.34 0.83
CA LEU A 38 -6.18 -2.98 0.43
C LEU A 38 -4.98 -2.97 -0.51
N TYR A 39 -5.10 -2.20 -1.59
CA TYR A 39 -4.06 -2.12 -2.62
C TYR A 39 -3.84 -0.68 -3.03
N VAL A 40 -2.65 -0.40 -3.52
CA VAL A 40 -2.36 0.89 -4.14
C VAL A 40 -3.06 0.93 -5.50
N LEU A 41 -3.94 1.90 -5.69
CA LEU A 41 -4.71 2.06 -6.91
C LEU A 41 -4.00 2.94 -7.92
N ARG A 42 -3.47 4.07 -7.48
CA ARG A 42 -2.84 5.07 -8.34
C ARG A 42 -1.73 5.80 -7.64
N LEU A 43 -0.78 6.27 -8.43
CA LEU A 43 0.27 7.17 -7.97
C LEU A 43 0.14 8.46 -8.79
N ALA A 44 0.01 9.59 -8.09
CA ALA A 44 -0.11 10.88 -8.74
C ALA A 44 1.22 11.33 -9.33
N GLU A 45 1.19 11.94 -10.50
CA GLU A 45 2.40 12.50 -11.09
C GLU A 45 3.00 13.53 -10.13
N ASP A 46 4.32 13.51 -10.02
CA ASP A 46 5.09 14.45 -9.21
C ASP A 46 4.71 14.47 -7.73
N GLY A 47 3.98 13.46 -7.25
CA GLY A 47 3.65 13.36 -5.83
C GLY A 47 4.74 12.65 -5.04
N PRO A 48 4.64 12.73 -3.69
CA PRO A 48 5.63 12.07 -2.84
C PRO A 48 5.75 10.57 -3.08
N ALA A 49 4.64 9.88 -3.32
CA ALA A 49 4.68 8.44 -3.50
C ALA A 49 5.46 8.04 -4.74
N ILE A 50 5.20 8.68 -5.86
CA ILE A 50 5.92 8.33 -7.08
C ILE A 50 7.38 8.76 -7.00
N ARG A 51 7.67 9.88 -6.34
CA ARG A 51 9.06 10.33 -6.16
C ARG A 51 9.84 9.43 -5.24
N ASN A 52 9.19 8.77 -4.30
CA ASN A 52 9.84 7.80 -3.43
C ASN A 52 10.44 6.66 -4.27
N GLY A 53 9.78 6.27 -5.34
CA GLY A 53 10.29 5.32 -6.30
C GLY A 53 10.13 3.85 -5.93
N ARG A 54 9.68 3.54 -4.72
CA ARG A 54 9.52 2.15 -4.28
C ARG A 54 8.11 1.63 -4.41
N MET A 55 7.12 2.52 -4.32
CA MET A 55 5.72 2.12 -4.44
C MET A 55 5.35 1.86 -5.89
N ARG A 56 4.46 0.90 -6.10
CA ARG A 56 3.90 0.61 -7.42
C ARG A 56 2.41 0.37 -7.29
N VAL A 57 1.70 0.70 -8.35
CA VAL A 57 0.28 0.35 -8.45
C VAL A 57 0.15 -1.17 -8.30
N GLY A 58 -0.80 -1.59 -7.49
CA GLY A 58 -1.04 -3.01 -7.25
C GLY A 58 -0.35 -3.56 -6.01
N ASP A 59 0.55 -2.82 -5.39
CA ASP A 59 1.13 -3.26 -4.13
C ASP A 59 0.04 -3.42 -3.08
N GLN A 60 0.10 -4.50 -2.32
CA GLN A 60 -0.84 -4.71 -1.23
C GLN A 60 -0.36 -3.96 0.00
N ILE A 61 -1.27 -3.29 0.66
CA ILE A 61 -0.93 -2.54 1.87
C ILE A 61 -1.20 -3.42 3.08
N ILE A 62 -0.14 -3.76 3.80
CA ILE A 62 -0.20 -4.69 4.93
C ILE A 62 -0.34 -3.97 6.26
N GLU A 63 0.30 -2.81 6.39
CA GLU A 63 0.18 -1.97 7.59
C GLU A 63 0.17 -0.51 7.20
N ILE A 64 -0.55 0.28 7.98
CA ILE A 64 -0.57 1.73 7.85
C ILE A 64 -0.23 2.29 9.22
N ASN A 65 0.89 3.02 9.32
CA ASN A 65 1.34 3.63 10.57
C ASN A 65 1.38 2.61 11.73
N GLY A 66 1.83 1.39 11.42
CA GLY A 66 1.97 0.33 12.40
C GLY A 66 0.71 -0.47 12.69
N GLU A 67 -0.41 -0.11 12.09
CA GLU A 67 -1.65 -0.84 12.31
C GLU A 67 -1.89 -1.80 11.15
N SER A 68 -2.17 -3.07 11.48
CA SER A 68 -2.44 -4.10 10.46
C SER A 68 -3.71 -3.74 9.70
N THR A 69 -3.68 -3.97 8.39
CA THR A 69 -4.85 -3.74 7.53
C THR A 69 -5.79 -4.94 7.50
N ARG A 70 -5.48 -6.00 8.24
CA ARG A 70 -6.35 -7.17 8.26
C ARG A 70 -7.74 -6.78 8.74
N ASP A 71 -8.74 -7.10 7.93
CA ASP A 71 -10.14 -6.74 8.19
C ASP A 71 -10.39 -5.24 8.33
N MET A 72 -9.47 -4.42 7.84
CA MET A 72 -9.63 -2.98 7.90
C MET A 72 -10.56 -2.50 6.79
N THR A 73 -11.45 -1.57 7.13
CA THR A 73 -12.31 -0.95 6.13
C THR A 73 -11.51 0.06 5.30
N HIS A 74 -11.99 0.33 4.11
CA HIS A 74 -11.44 1.40 3.28
C HIS A 74 -11.46 2.73 4.03
N ALA A 75 -12.59 3.01 4.68
CA ALA A 75 -12.75 4.27 5.43
C ALA A 75 -11.71 4.40 6.55
N ARG A 76 -11.45 3.30 7.27
CA ARG A 76 -10.46 3.33 8.35
C ARG A 76 -9.06 3.57 7.79
N ALA A 77 -8.74 2.94 6.66
CA ALA A 77 -7.44 3.12 6.03
C ALA A 77 -7.22 4.59 5.67
N ILE A 78 -8.23 5.21 5.07
CA ILE A 78 -8.15 6.64 4.72
C ILE A 78 -7.98 7.48 5.98
N GLU A 79 -8.71 7.16 7.02
CA GLU A 79 -8.61 7.88 8.29
C GLU A 79 -7.21 7.80 8.88
N LEU A 80 -6.61 6.61 8.87
CA LEU A 80 -5.26 6.43 9.40
C LEU A 80 -4.23 7.23 8.61
N ILE A 81 -4.35 7.21 7.30
CA ILE A 81 -3.42 7.95 6.45
C ILE A 81 -3.51 9.44 6.74
N LYS A 82 -4.74 9.94 6.89
CA LYS A 82 -4.95 11.37 7.14
C LYS A 82 -4.57 11.79 8.55
N SER A 83 -4.84 10.95 9.54
CA SER A 83 -4.62 11.30 10.94
C SER A 83 -3.16 11.27 11.34
N GLY A 84 -2.30 10.70 10.53
CA GLY A 84 -0.87 10.65 10.82
C GLY A 84 -0.15 11.96 10.60
N GLY A 85 -0.84 12.99 10.17
CA GLY A 85 -0.24 14.31 9.97
C GLY A 85 0.63 14.36 8.74
N ARG A 86 1.86 14.83 8.90
CA ARG A 86 2.76 15.06 7.76
C ARG A 86 3.37 13.79 7.19
N ARG A 87 3.30 12.68 7.92
CA ARG A 87 4.00 11.47 7.54
C ARG A 87 3.08 10.28 7.49
N VAL A 88 3.44 9.32 6.63
CA VAL A 88 2.78 8.04 6.61
C VAL A 88 3.84 6.96 6.43
N ARG A 89 3.67 5.86 7.17
CA ARG A 89 4.50 4.67 6.99
C ARG A 89 3.60 3.54 6.52
N LEU A 90 4.00 2.91 5.44
CA LEU A 90 3.25 1.79 4.87
C LEU A 90 4.15 0.57 4.82
N LEU A 91 3.61 -0.58 5.24
CA LEU A 91 4.24 -1.87 4.95
C LEU A 91 3.53 -2.43 3.73
N LEU A 92 4.28 -2.69 2.68
CA LEU A 92 3.74 -3.13 1.39
C LEU A 92 4.21 -4.54 1.08
N LYS A 93 3.42 -5.23 0.28
CA LYS A 93 3.70 -6.59 -0.16
C LYS A 93 3.57 -6.66 -1.67
N ARG A 94 4.56 -7.26 -2.32
CA ARG A 94 4.58 -7.39 -3.78
C ARG A 94 5.08 -8.76 -4.15
N GLY A 95 4.44 -9.38 -5.14
CA GLY A 95 4.89 -10.66 -5.62
C GLY A 95 6.16 -10.52 -6.45
N THR A 96 7.05 -11.49 -6.34
CA THR A 96 8.34 -11.47 -7.02
C THR A 96 8.55 -12.64 -7.97
N GLY A 97 7.65 -13.54 -8.02
CA GLY A 97 7.85 -14.77 -8.77
C GLY A 97 7.59 -14.65 -10.27
N GLN A 98 7.59 -13.46 -10.80
CA GLN A 98 7.26 -13.26 -12.23
C GLN A 98 8.52 -13.20 -13.07
#